data_6a17002a791445ae7f88ce848c5854d3
#
_entry.id   6a17002a791445ae7f88ce848c5854d3
#
_cell.length_a   1.000
_cell.length_b   1.000
_cell.length_c   1.000
_cell.angle_alpha   90.00
_cell.angle_beta   90.00
_cell.angle_gamma   90.00
#
_symmetry.space_group_name_H-M   'P 1'
#
loop_
_entity.id
_entity.type
_entity.pdbx_description
1 polymer ?
#
loop_
_entity_poly.entity_id
_entity_poly.type
_entity_poly.pdbx_seq_one_letter_code
_entity_poly.pdbx_strand_id
1 'polypeptide(L)'
;MTTAHTHKGAYSLGASFCAAVAIILLLVLNPGTTPVYATDVFGDLRQPGDASFVAGHRGDRSGAPENTLPALQRAIESPLEFVETDIARSSDGVPVLFHDRTLKRTTNGVGPLAARTLAELKTLDAGSWYSSEFTGERIPTLEEFLAIFAPSEKKALLELKGYWTPEDLAIVTELIEKAGVADRVIFMSFNLGSLSSAAALAPGIPRVAILRTLPEDVIGFARSFGVIGVVTESRLLRDRPELVDDMHTAGLGVMVYTLNSVETWAEARALGVDGIITDRPSHLDQWLAETAPGT
;
A
#
# COMPACT_ATOMS: atom_id res chain seq x y z
N MET A 1 -61.40 -17.22 -9.30
CA MET A 1 -60.88 -15.89 -9.63
C MET A 1 -60.19 -15.32 -8.39
N THR A 2 -58.89 -15.43 -8.31
CA THR A 2 -58.12 -14.99 -7.14
C THR A 2 -56.96 -14.14 -7.67
N THR A 3 -57.02 -12.87 -7.38
CA THR A 3 -56.04 -11.85 -7.80
C THR A 3 -54.80 -11.92 -6.93
N ALA A 4 -53.64 -12.16 -7.54
CA ALA A 4 -52.34 -12.07 -6.89
C ALA A 4 -51.86 -10.61 -6.88
N HIS A 5 -51.67 -10.04 -5.70
CA HIS A 5 -50.97 -8.75 -5.52
C HIS A 5 -49.45 -8.96 -5.45
N THR A 6 -48.77 -8.41 -6.41
CA THR A 6 -47.33 -8.29 -6.43
C THR A 6 -46.86 -7.15 -5.53
N HIS A 7 -46.16 -7.45 -4.44
CA HIS A 7 -45.34 -6.46 -3.72
C HIS A 7 -43.97 -6.38 -4.38
N LYS A 8 -43.70 -5.35 -5.17
CA LYS A 8 -42.34 -4.94 -5.58
C LYS A 8 -42.09 -3.55 -5.00
N GLY A 9 -40.92 -3.43 -4.34
CA GLY A 9 -40.26 -2.14 -4.19
C GLY A 9 -40.39 -1.45 -2.85
N ALA A 10 -39.49 -1.79 -1.90
CA ALA A 10 -39.23 -0.94 -0.73
C ALA A 10 -37.81 -1.11 -0.11
N TYR A 11 -36.87 -1.76 -0.78
CA TYR A 11 -35.57 -2.06 -0.15
C TYR A 11 -34.35 -1.23 -0.62
N SER A 12 -34.51 -0.36 -1.65
CA SER A 12 -33.34 0.36 -2.19
C SER A 12 -33.07 1.75 -1.57
N LEU A 13 -34.05 2.39 -0.99
CA LEU A 13 -33.88 3.72 -0.38
C LEU A 13 -33.34 3.69 1.06
N GLY A 14 -33.60 2.60 1.79
CA GLY A 14 -33.15 2.48 3.20
C GLY A 14 -31.64 2.26 3.35
N ALA A 15 -31.02 1.48 2.46
CA ALA A 15 -29.59 1.15 2.56
C ALA A 15 -28.69 2.36 2.24
N SER A 16 -29.05 3.17 1.25
CA SER A 16 -28.30 4.39 0.90
C SER A 16 -28.42 5.49 1.96
N PHE A 17 -29.58 5.58 2.61
CA PHE A 17 -29.79 6.55 3.69
C PHE A 17 -29.03 6.16 4.96
N CYS A 18 -28.97 4.87 5.32
CA CYS A 18 -28.19 4.39 6.46
C CYS A 18 -26.69 4.55 6.26
N ALA A 19 -26.17 4.35 5.04
CA ALA A 19 -24.76 4.56 4.73
C ALA A 19 -24.37 6.04 4.82
N ALA A 20 -25.18 6.94 4.28
CA ALA A 20 -24.97 8.38 4.37
C ALA A 20 -25.05 8.90 5.81
N VAL A 21 -25.98 8.40 6.61
CA VAL A 21 -26.11 8.74 8.04
C VAL A 21 -24.92 8.20 8.85
N ALA A 22 -24.41 7.01 8.54
CA ALA A 22 -23.24 6.45 9.21
C ALA A 22 -21.95 7.24 8.89
N ILE A 23 -21.79 7.70 7.65
CA ILE A 23 -20.66 8.57 7.26
C ILE A 23 -20.76 9.94 7.94
N ILE A 24 -21.95 10.54 7.98
CA ILE A 24 -22.17 11.81 8.68
C ILE A 24 -21.98 11.65 10.20
N LEU A 25 -22.38 10.53 10.79
CA LEU A 25 -22.17 10.26 12.22
C LEU A 25 -20.68 10.07 12.55
N LEU A 26 -19.90 9.42 11.68
CA LEU A 26 -18.44 9.28 11.82
C LEU A 26 -17.74 10.64 11.74
N LEU A 27 -18.17 11.53 10.84
CA LEU A 27 -17.62 12.90 10.71
C LEU A 27 -18.02 13.79 11.90
N VAL A 28 -19.20 13.58 12.48
CA VAL A 28 -19.66 14.36 13.66
C VAL A 28 -19.01 13.88 14.97
N LEU A 29 -18.65 12.59 15.05
CA LEU A 29 -18.00 12.01 16.24
C LEU A 29 -16.47 12.19 16.25
N ASN A 30 -15.86 12.60 15.10
CA ASN A 30 -14.44 12.93 15.01
C ASN A 30 -14.23 14.30 14.31
N PRO A 31 -14.57 15.41 14.98
CA PRO A 31 -14.55 16.76 14.36
C PRO A 31 -13.15 17.31 14.03
N GLY A 32 -12.09 16.49 14.07
CA GLY A 32 -10.70 16.90 13.86
C GLY A 32 -9.99 16.23 12.66
N THR A 33 -10.63 15.29 11.94
CA THR A 33 -9.97 14.66 10.80
C THR A 33 -10.54 15.20 9.48
N THR A 34 -9.76 15.99 8.76
CA THR A 34 -10.06 16.31 7.36
C THR A 34 -9.97 15.04 6.52
N PRO A 35 -10.93 14.79 5.60
CA PRO A 35 -10.79 13.70 4.64
C PRO A 35 -9.49 13.86 3.84
N VAL A 36 -8.72 12.78 3.71
CA VAL A 36 -7.55 12.74 2.83
C VAL A 36 -7.99 12.24 1.46
N TYR A 37 -7.62 12.96 0.41
CA TYR A 37 -7.94 12.62 -0.96
C TYR A 37 -6.72 12.02 -1.68
N ALA A 38 -6.95 11.31 -2.79
CA ALA A 38 -5.86 10.77 -3.59
C ALA A 38 -4.89 11.87 -4.07
N THR A 39 -5.43 13.04 -4.43
CA THR A 39 -4.64 14.20 -4.85
C THR A 39 -3.75 14.79 -3.75
N ASP A 40 -4.12 14.67 -2.48
CA ASP A 40 -3.28 15.12 -1.36
C ASP A 40 -2.01 14.26 -1.22
N VAL A 41 -2.11 13.00 -1.67
CA VAL A 41 -1.06 11.98 -1.51
C VAL A 41 -0.23 11.81 -2.79
N PHE A 42 -0.92 11.68 -3.93
CA PHE A 42 -0.29 11.34 -5.22
C PHE A 42 -0.03 12.58 -6.09
N GLY A 43 -0.48 13.76 -5.67
CA GLY A 43 -0.53 14.95 -6.51
C GLY A 43 -1.65 14.85 -7.55
N ASP A 44 -1.48 15.54 -8.68
CA ASP A 44 -2.45 15.43 -9.77
C ASP A 44 -2.53 13.99 -10.27
N LEU A 45 -3.76 13.47 -10.43
CA LEU A 45 -3.98 12.13 -10.96
C LEU A 45 -3.56 12.09 -12.43
N ARG A 46 -2.88 11.03 -12.82
CA ARG A 46 -2.17 10.92 -14.09
C ARG A 46 -3.13 10.76 -15.27
N GLN A 47 -2.83 11.43 -16.38
CA GLN A 47 -3.51 11.20 -17.64
C GLN A 47 -2.75 10.13 -18.47
N PRO A 48 -3.40 9.47 -19.43
CA PRO A 48 -2.73 8.57 -20.36
C PRO A 48 -1.50 9.23 -21.00
N GLY A 49 -0.32 8.64 -20.78
CA GLY A 49 0.96 9.15 -21.27
C GLY A 49 1.78 9.94 -20.24
N ASP A 50 1.20 10.36 -19.11
CA ASP A 50 1.96 11.01 -18.04
C ASP A 50 2.93 10.04 -17.36
N ALA A 51 3.97 10.58 -16.73
CA ALA A 51 4.88 9.78 -15.90
C ALA A 51 4.19 9.36 -14.60
N SER A 52 4.06 8.05 -14.37
CA SER A 52 3.63 7.50 -13.08
C SER A 52 4.72 7.73 -12.03
N PHE A 53 4.34 7.93 -10.77
CA PHE A 53 5.34 7.87 -9.70
C PHE A 53 5.88 6.44 -9.52
N VAL A 54 7.12 6.35 -9.03
CA VAL A 54 7.81 5.08 -8.87
C VAL A 54 7.87 4.73 -7.38
N ALA A 55 7.42 3.52 -7.04
CA ALA A 55 7.58 2.94 -5.72
C ALA A 55 8.56 1.76 -5.77
N GLY A 56 9.64 1.85 -5.00
CA GLY A 56 10.62 0.76 -4.85
C GLY A 56 10.05 -0.36 -4.00
N HIS A 57 9.72 -1.51 -4.62
CA HIS A 57 9.11 -2.68 -3.99
C HIS A 57 10.04 -3.32 -2.97
N ARG A 58 9.69 -3.24 -1.69
CA ARG A 58 10.50 -3.68 -0.55
C ARG A 58 11.86 -2.99 -0.48
N GLY A 59 11.86 -1.70 -0.80
CA GLY A 59 13.05 -0.91 -1.06
C GLY A 59 13.58 -1.06 -2.50
N ASP A 60 14.85 -0.70 -2.74
CA ASP A 60 15.54 -1.02 -4.01
C ASP A 60 16.10 -2.44 -3.94
N ARG A 61 15.21 -3.42 -4.13
CA ARG A 61 15.59 -4.83 -4.10
C ARG A 61 16.39 -5.30 -5.32
N SER A 62 16.60 -4.44 -6.31
CA SER A 62 17.51 -4.74 -7.41
C SER A 62 18.99 -4.65 -6.99
N GLY A 63 19.29 -3.88 -5.95
CA GLY A 63 20.64 -3.63 -5.47
C GLY A 63 20.93 -4.11 -4.05
N ALA A 64 19.92 -4.57 -3.28
CA ALA A 64 20.09 -5.07 -1.92
C ALA A 64 18.96 -6.05 -1.55
N PRO A 65 19.11 -6.90 -0.50
CA PRO A 65 18.07 -7.85 -0.10
C PRO A 65 16.78 -7.14 0.34
N GLU A 66 15.64 -7.61 -0.17
CA GLU A 66 14.31 -7.03 0.08
C GLU A 66 14.00 -6.85 1.56
N ASN A 67 13.26 -5.78 1.91
CA ASN A 67 12.83 -5.47 3.28
C ASN A 67 13.97 -5.37 4.31
N THR A 68 15.21 -5.11 3.88
CA THR A 68 16.35 -4.83 4.77
C THR A 68 16.67 -3.34 4.78
N LEU A 69 17.38 -2.88 5.83
CA LEU A 69 17.77 -1.46 5.90
C LEU A 69 18.60 -1.02 4.69
N PRO A 70 19.56 -1.80 4.15
CA PRO A 70 20.25 -1.42 2.92
C PRO A 70 19.35 -1.20 1.72
N ALA A 71 18.36 -2.07 1.48
CA ALA A 71 17.41 -1.89 0.35
C ALA A 71 16.55 -0.63 0.52
N LEU A 72 16.09 -0.39 1.74
CA LEU A 72 15.26 0.76 2.08
C LEU A 72 16.06 2.06 2.01
N GLN A 73 17.30 2.07 2.52
CA GLN A 73 18.21 3.21 2.44
C GLN A 73 18.50 3.59 0.98
N ARG A 74 18.77 2.60 0.13
CA ARG A 74 18.98 2.82 -1.32
C ARG A 74 17.75 3.46 -1.97
N ALA A 75 16.54 3.00 -1.64
CA ALA A 75 15.31 3.60 -2.15
C ALA A 75 15.11 5.03 -1.63
N ILE A 76 15.42 5.30 -0.36
CA ILE A 76 15.36 6.64 0.25
C ILE A 76 16.34 7.61 -0.44
N GLU A 77 17.56 7.17 -0.73
CA GLU A 77 18.61 7.99 -1.35
C GLU A 77 18.43 8.18 -2.86
N SER A 78 17.54 7.41 -3.49
CA SER A 78 17.27 7.49 -4.93
C SER A 78 16.31 8.64 -5.29
N PRO A 79 16.11 8.97 -6.59
CA PRO A 79 15.12 9.94 -7.03
C PRO A 79 13.67 9.53 -6.79
N LEU A 80 13.38 8.28 -6.43
CA LEU A 80 12.03 7.74 -6.25
C LEU A 80 11.19 8.58 -5.29
N GLU A 81 9.90 8.71 -5.57
CA GLU A 81 8.97 9.43 -4.68
C GLU A 81 8.53 8.56 -3.51
N PHE A 82 8.37 7.25 -3.75
CA PHE A 82 7.82 6.31 -2.78
C PHE A 82 8.76 5.16 -2.48
N VAL A 83 8.78 4.78 -1.20
CA VAL A 83 9.40 3.53 -0.72
C VAL A 83 8.28 2.60 -0.29
N GLU A 84 8.27 1.38 -0.78
CA GLU A 84 7.33 0.37 -0.35
C GLU A 84 8.02 -0.66 0.55
N THR A 85 7.34 -1.11 1.61
CA THR A 85 7.80 -2.17 2.50
C THR A 85 6.64 -2.91 3.16
N ASP A 86 6.87 -4.19 3.50
CA ASP A 86 5.90 -5.07 4.13
C ASP A 86 6.06 -5.07 5.65
N ILE A 87 4.97 -4.91 6.39
CA ILE A 87 4.97 -5.02 7.85
C ILE A 87 4.30 -6.33 8.25
N ALA A 88 5.05 -7.19 8.95
CA ALA A 88 4.57 -8.39 9.61
C ALA A 88 4.72 -8.25 11.13
N ARG A 89 4.15 -9.21 11.89
CA ARG A 89 4.17 -9.18 13.35
C ARG A 89 4.90 -10.38 13.92
N SER A 90 5.87 -10.15 14.82
CA SER A 90 6.50 -11.19 15.63
C SER A 90 5.51 -11.81 16.61
N SER A 91 5.87 -12.93 17.26
CA SER A 91 5.01 -13.59 18.25
C SER A 91 4.79 -12.76 19.52
N ASP A 92 5.71 -11.85 19.83
CA ASP A 92 5.64 -10.89 20.93
C ASP A 92 5.08 -9.52 20.52
N GLY A 93 4.45 -9.44 19.32
CA GLY A 93 3.67 -8.29 18.87
C GLY A 93 4.47 -7.16 18.23
N VAL A 94 5.79 -7.31 18.04
CA VAL A 94 6.62 -6.25 17.47
C VAL A 94 6.45 -6.19 15.96
N PRO A 95 6.17 -5.01 15.35
CA PRO A 95 6.14 -4.82 13.91
C PRO A 95 7.55 -4.96 13.31
N VAL A 96 7.72 -5.91 12.38
CA VAL A 96 8.98 -6.19 11.67
C VAL A 96 8.77 -6.11 10.17
N LEU A 97 9.82 -5.80 9.40
CA LEU A 97 9.72 -5.70 7.96
C LEU A 97 9.98 -7.08 7.33
N PHE A 98 8.93 -7.69 6.80
CA PHE A 98 9.01 -9.02 6.21
C PHE A 98 7.80 -9.35 5.36
N HIS A 99 8.02 -9.96 4.18
CA HIS A 99 6.94 -10.27 3.24
C HIS A 99 6.26 -11.62 3.48
N ASP A 100 7.04 -12.68 3.61
CA ASP A 100 6.53 -14.04 3.57
C ASP A 100 5.95 -14.46 4.93
N ARG A 101 5.04 -15.43 4.91
CA ARG A 101 4.56 -16.05 6.16
C ARG A 101 5.63 -16.91 6.84
N THR A 102 6.67 -17.34 6.10
CA THR A 102 7.76 -18.22 6.60
C THR A 102 9.12 -17.61 6.30
N LEU A 103 10.09 -17.93 7.14
CA LEU A 103 11.44 -17.35 7.15
C LEU A 103 12.36 -17.82 6.02
N LYS A 104 12.07 -18.99 5.42
CA LYS A 104 13.04 -19.78 4.63
C LYS A 104 13.59 -19.06 3.39
N ARG A 105 12.78 -18.24 2.68
CA ARG A 105 13.18 -17.69 1.38
C ARG A 105 14.24 -16.62 1.49
N THR A 106 14.13 -15.76 2.49
CA THR A 106 14.97 -14.55 2.65
C THR A 106 15.78 -14.54 3.94
N THR A 107 15.85 -15.67 4.64
CA THR A 107 16.70 -15.82 5.84
C THR A 107 17.30 -17.22 5.94
N ASN A 108 18.24 -17.42 6.86
CA ASN A 108 18.73 -18.72 7.27
C ASN A 108 17.80 -19.45 8.27
N GLY A 109 16.65 -18.83 8.63
CA GLY A 109 15.66 -19.40 9.53
C GLY A 109 14.64 -20.31 8.83
N VAL A 110 13.85 -21.03 9.63
CA VAL A 110 12.77 -21.90 9.16
C VAL A 110 11.51 -21.74 10.00
N GLY A 111 10.37 -22.08 9.41
CA GLY A 111 9.06 -22.01 10.06
C GLY A 111 8.39 -20.64 9.92
N PRO A 112 7.21 -20.47 10.55
CA PRO A 112 6.45 -19.22 10.47
C PRO A 112 7.15 -18.07 11.20
N LEU A 113 7.17 -16.87 10.59
CA LEU A 113 7.67 -15.66 11.22
C LEU A 113 6.87 -15.35 12.51
N ALA A 114 5.55 -15.39 12.44
CA ALA A 114 4.66 -15.09 13.56
C ALA A 114 4.77 -16.05 14.77
N ALA A 115 5.55 -17.13 14.65
CA ALA A 115 5.86 -18.02 15.76
C ALA A 115 7.19 -17.67 16.46
N ARG A 116 7.88 -16.60 16.05
CA ARG A 116 9.18 -16.17 16.58
C ARG A 116 9.06 -14.83 17.29
N THR A 117 9.72 -14.71 18.42
CA THR A 117 9.91 -13.41 19.10
C THR A 117 10.84 -12.52 18.32
N LEU A 118 10.81 -11.19 18.56
CA LEU A 118 11.78 -10.27 17.98
C LEU A 118 13.23 -10.70 18.27
N ALA A 119 13.53 -11.11 19.50
CA ALA A 119 14.85 -11.55 19.89
C ALA A 119 15.36 -12.73 19.03
N GLU A 120 14.49 -13.71 18.74
CA GLU A 120 14.82 -14.83 17.86
C GLU A 120 15.00 -14.35 16.40
N LEU A 121 14.11 -13.48 15.89
CA LEU A 121 14.20 -12.94 14.53
C LEU A 121 15.48 -12.15 14.31
N LYS A 122 15.94 -11.40 15.30
CA LYS A 122 17.20 -10.63 15.24
C LYS A 122 18.47 -11.50 15.23
N THR A 123 18.38 -12.80 15.51
CA THR A 123 19.53 -13.70 15.33
C THR A 123 19.71 -14.18 13.89
N LEU A 124 18.68 -14.07 13.04
CA LEU A 124 18.69 -14.60 11.69
C LEU A 124 19.45 -13.67 10.73
N ASP A 125 20.13 -14.31 9.77
CA ASP A 125 20.73 -13.62 8.64
C ASP A 125 19.68 -13.45 7.54
N ALA A 126 19.39 -12.20 7.19
CA ALA A 126 18.43 -11.82 6.16
C ALA A 126 19.08 -11.27 4.87
N GLY A 127 20.40 -11.37 4.75
CA GLY A 127 21.14 -10.80 3.62
C GLY A 127 21.91 -11.81 2.78
N SER A 128 22.50 -12.86 3.38
CA SER A 128 23.37 -13.83 2.68
C SER A 128 22.68 -14.59 1.54
N TRP A 129 21.38 -14.71 1.55
CA TRP A 129 20.60 -15.34 0.46
C TRP A 129 20.67 -14.54 -0.85
N TYR A 130 20.86 -13.22 -0.73
CA TYR A 130 20.97 -12.29 -1.86
C TYR A 130 22.41 -12.21 -2.39
N SER A 131 23.35 -11.90 -1.52
CA SER A 131 24.79 -11.82 -1.80
C SER A 131 25.60 -11.93 -0.51
N SER A 132 26.84 -12.44 -0.60
CA SER A 132 27.78 -12.49 0.52
C SER A 132 28.14 -11.10 1.08
N GLU A 133 27.97 -10.04 0.29
CA GLU A 133 28.15 -8.65 0.69
C GLU A 133 27.22 -8.24 1.84
N PHE A 134 26.00 -8.81 1.85
CA PHE A 134 24.99 -8.53 2.87
C PHE A 134 24.94 -9.57 4.00
N THR A 135 26.00 -10.38 4.13
CA THR A 135 26.09 -11.34 5.24
C THR A 135 26.00 -10.64 6.58
N GLY A 136 25.09 -11.10 7.42
CA GLY A 136 24.86 -10.52 8.75
C GLY A 136 23.76 -9.47 8.82
N GLU A 137 23.16 -9.07 7.70
CA GLU A 137 21.97 -8.23 7.72
C GLU A 137 20.84 -8.89 8.51
N ARG A 138 20.05 -8.07 9.20
CA ARG A 138 19.00 -8.54 10.11
C ARG A 138 17.62 -8.15 9.58
N ILE A 139 16.59 -8.88 10.00
CA ILE A 139 15.20 -8.45 9.80
C ILE A 139 14.99 -7.14 10.56
N PRO A 140 14.65 -6.02 9.89
CA PRO A 140 14.42 -4.75 10.56
C PRO A 140 13.10 -4.72 11.32
N THR A 141 13.02 -3.90 12.35
CA THR A 141 11.74 -3.46 12.93
C THR A 141 11.20 -2.27 12.15
N LEU A 142 9.90 -1.98 12.31
CA LEU A 142 9.31 -0.75 11.81
C LEU A 142 10.01 0.49 12.42
N GLU A 143 10.37 0.47 13.70
CA GLU A 143 11.06 1.58 14.37
C GLU A 143 12.43 1.86 13.73
N GLU A 144 13.21 0.82 13.40
CA GLU A 144 14.50 0.96 12.70
C GLU A 144 14.32 1.56 11.29
N PHE A 145 13.29 1.14 10.55
CA PHE A 145 12.96 1.76 9.27
C PHE A 145 12.58 3.23 9.42
N LEU A 146 11.67 3.53 10.33
CA LEU A 146 11.22 4.90 10.56
C LEU A 146 12.37 5.84 10.97
N ALA A 147 13.38 5.33 11.66
CA ALA A 147 14.55 6.11 12.04
C ALA A 147 15.36 6.59 10.82
N ILE A 148 15.50 5.77 9.76
CA ILE A 148 16.19 6.18 8.52
C ILE A 148 15.25 6.91 7.55
N PHE A 149 13.94 6.67 7.63
CA PHE A 149 12.94 7.28 6.76
C PHE A 149 12.58 8.71 7.17
N ALA A 150 12.44 8.99 8.46
CA ALA A 150 11.97 10.27 8.98
C ALA A 150 12.78 11.50 8.48
N PRO A 151 14.13 11.43 8.34
CA PRO A 151 14.92 12.54 7.81
C PRO A 151 14.71 12.84 6.33
N SER A 152 14.08 11.94 5.57
CA SER A 152 13.84 12.10 4.13
C SER A 152 12.55 12.86 3.85
N GLU A 153 12.36 13.29 2.59
CA GLU A 153 11.10 13.86 2.10
C GLU A 153 10.23 12.81 1.37
N LYS A 154 10.64 11.52 1.41
CA LYS A 154 9.95 10.44 0.72
C LYS A 154 8.61 10.11 1.36
N LYS A 155 7.73 9.46 0.59
CA LYS A 155 6.50 8.85 1.08
C LYS A 155 6.68 7.33 1.20
N ALA A 156 5.99 6.72 2.14
CA ALA A 156 6.07 5.28 2.39
C ALA A 156 4.73 4.58 2.15
N LEU A 157 4.74 3.54 1.34
CA LEU A 157 3.66 2.57 1.20
C LEU A 157 3.93 1.41 2.17
N LEU A 158 3.16 1.30 3.25
CA LEU A 158 3.32 0.27 4.26
C LEU A 158 2.28 -0.83 4.08
N GLU A 159 2.67 -2.00 3.54
CA GLU A 159 1.77 -3.13 3.41
C GLU A 159 1.58 -3.86 4.74
N LEU A 160 0.36 -3.84 5.26
CA LEU A 160 -0.05 -4.59 6.44
C LEU A 160 -0.29 -6.06 6.04
N LYS A 161 0.67 -6.95 6.36
CA LYS A 161 0.60 -8.39 6.02
C LYS A 161 -0.36 -9.12 6.95
N GLY A 162 -1.36 -9.78 6.37
CA GLY A 162 -2.38 -10.52 7.12
C GLY A 162 -3.38 -9.61 7.83
N TYR A 163 -4.00 -10.12 8.89
CA TYR A 163 -5.00 -9.39 9.66
C TYR A 163 -4.34 -8.67 10.86
N TRP A 164 -4.62 -7.39 10.98
CA TRP A 164 -4.20 -6.53 12.09
C TRP A 164 -5.44 -6.04 12.83
N THR A 165 -5.52 -6.32 14.12
CA THR A 165 -6.57 -5.77 14.98
C THR A 165 -6.30 -4.28 15.26
N PRO A 166 -7.28 -3.50 15.76
CA PRO A 166 -7.00 -2.13 16.21
C PRO A 166 -5.89 -2.06 17.27
N GLU A 167 -5.82 -3.02 18.19
CA GLU A 167 -4.80 -3.09 19.23
C GLU A 167 -3.40 -3.32 18.65
N ASP A 168 -3.27 -4.19 17.65
CA ASP A 168 -2.01 -4.43 16.94
C ASP A 168 -1.55 -3.18 16.19
N LEU A 169 -2.49 -2.48 15.53
CA LEU A 169 -2.21 -1.26 14.78
C LEU A 169 -1.87 -0.07 15.67
N ALA A 170 -2.33 -0.05 16.94
CA ALA A 170 -1.98 1.01 17.88
C ALA A 170 -0.46 1.15 18.02
N ILE A 171 0.27 0.04 18.06
CA ILE A 171 1.74 0.05 18.13
C ILE A 171 2.35 0.66 16.85
N VAL A 172 1.81 0.31 15.68
CA VAL A 172 2.27 0.84 14.39
C VAL A 172 2.03 2.35 14.30
N THR A 173 0.84 2.80 14.67
CA THR A 173 0.46 4.23 14.62
C THR A 173 1.26 5.07 15.61
N GLU A 174 1.48 4.56 16.83
CA GLU A 174 2.32 5.23 17.84
C GLU A 174 3.77 5.43 17.33
N LEU A 175 4.35 4.42 16.67
CA LEU A 175 5.68 4.53 16.08
C LEU A 175 5.73 5.57 14.96
N ILE A 176 4.72 5.61 14.08
CA ILE A 176 4.60 6.58 12.99
C ILE A 176 4.45 8.01 13.54
N GLU A 177 3.60 8.21 14.54
CA GLU A 177 3.39 9.49 15.20
C GLU A 177 4.66 9.98 15.91
N LYS A 178 5.33 9.09 16.66
CA LYS A 178 6.61 9.36 17.34
C LYS A 178 7.70 9.76 16.36
N ALA A 179 7.71 9.16 15.17
CA ALA A 179 8.65 9.52 14.09
C ALA A 179 8.27 10.82 13.36
N GLY A 180 7.06 11.35 13.56
CA GLY A 180 6.57 12.60 12.94
C GLY A 180 6.34 12.48 11.43
N VAL A 181 5.94 11.31 10.92
CA VAL A 181 5.82 11.03 9.49
C VAL A 181 4.41 10.59 9.04
N ALA A 182 3.40 10.82 9.88
CA ALA A 182 2.04 10.36 9.62
C ALA A 182 1.44 10.92 8.31
N ASP A 183 1.87 12.11 7.89
CA ASP A 183 1.48 12.79 6.65
C ASP A 183 2.15 12.21 5.39
N ARG A 184 3.16 11.36 5.54
CA ARG A 184 3.94 10.75 4.46
C ARG A 184 3.82 9.22 4.39
N VAL A 185 2.97 8.64 5.22
CA VAL A 185 2.71 7.19 5.28
C VAL A 185 1.35 6.88 4.70
N ILE A 186 1.28 5.84 3.89
CA ILE A 186 0.05 5.29 3.33
C ILE A 186 -0.02 3.81 3.70
N PHE A 187 -1.08 3.40 4.37
CA PHE A 187 -1.32 1.98 4.60
C PHE A 187 -1.87 1.31 3.35
N MET A 188 -1.38 0.11 3.06
CA MET A 188 -1.99 -0.75 2.06
C MET A 188 -2.14 -2.18 2.57
N SER A 189 -3.13 -2.92 2.08
CA SER A 189 -3.32 -4.32 2.46
C SER A 189 -4.21 -5.07 1.47
N PHE A 190 -3.95 -6.37 1.34
CA PHE A 190 -4.90 -7.33 0.77
C PHE A 190 -6.02 -7.68 1.75
N ASN A 191 -5.80 -7.45 3.05
CA ASN A 191 -6.77 -7.77 4.08
C ASN A 191 -7.65 -6.55 4.40
N LEU A 192 -8.89 -6.60 3.96
CA LEU A 192 -9.85 -5.51 4.14
C LEU A 192 -10.18 -5.25 5.63
N GLY A 193 -10.11 -6.28 6.47
CA GLY A 193 -10.27 -6.12 7.91
C GLY A 193 -9.16 -5.25 8.51
N SER A 194 -7.91 -5.38 8.05
CA SER A 194 -6.80 -4.51 8.45
C SER A 194 -7.01 -3.07 8.01
N LEU A 195 -7.54 -2.84 6.79
CA LEU A 195 -7.89 -1.48 6.33
C LEU A 195 -9.02 -0.88 7.15
N SER A 196 -10.03 -1.68 7.53
CA SER A 196 -11.10 -1.23 8.43
C SER A 196 -10.58 -0.89 9.82
N SER A 197 -9.68 -1.71 10.38
CA SER A 197 -9.03 -1.42 11.67
C SER A 197 -8.22 -0.12 11.60
N ALA A 198 -7.47 0.09 10.51
CA ALA A 198 -6.71 1.32 10.27
C ALA A 198 -7.62 2.54 10.11
N ALA A 199 -8.76 2.40 9.42
CA ALA A 199 -9.75 3.46 9.29
C ALA A 199 -10.32 3.92 10.63
N ALA A 200 -10.57 2.96 11.52
CA ALA A 200 -11.13 3.25 12.84
C ALA A 200 -10.10 3.90 13.79
N LEU A 201 -8.84 3.44 13.75
CA LEU A 201 -7.80 3.87 14.68
C LEU A 201 -7.06 5.13 14.24
N ALA A 202 -6.69 5.20 12.96
CA ALA A 202 -5.88 6.27 12.38
C ALA A 202 -6.54 6.83 11.12
N PRO A 203 -7.72 7.47 11.22
CA PRO A 203 -8.48 7.96 10.07
C PRO A 203 -7.72 9.00 9.23
N GLY A 204 -6.75 9.72 9.83
CA GLY A 204 -5.89 10.68 9.14
C GLY A 204 -4.78 10.05 8.29
N ILE A 205 -4.43 8.78 8.50
CA ILE A 205 -3.46 8.09 7.64
C ILE A 205 -4.20 7.51 6.42
N PRO A 206 -3.83 7.93 5.19
CA PRO A 206 -4.46 7.43 3.97
C PRO A 206 -4.28 5.92 3.79
N ARG A 207 -5.23 5.31 3.09
CA ARG A 207 -5.26 3.86 2.85
C ARG A 207 -5.56 3.56 1.40
N VAL A 208 -4.93 2.52 0.86
CA VAL A 208 -5.24 1.95 -0.45
C VAL A 208 -5.51 0.44 -0.32
N ALA A 209 -6.43 -0.09 -1.11
CA ALA A 209 -6.75 -1.51 -1.11
C ALA A 209 -5.93 -2.24 -2.18
N ILE A 210 -5.27 -3.35 -1.82
CA ILE A 210 -4.59 -4.21 -2.79
C ILE A 210 -5.58 -5.29 -3.25
N LEU A 211 -5.86 -5.35 -4.56
CA LEU A 211 -6.87 -6.21 -5.14
C LEU A 211 -6.26 -7.21 -6.12
N ARG A 212 -6.51 -8.52 -5.90
CA ARG A 212 -6.16 -9.61 -6.84
C ARG A 212 -7.24 -9.88 -7.87
N THR A 213 -8.44 -9.39 -7.59
CA THR A 213 -9.61 -9.42 -8.49
C THR A 213 -10.35 -8.10 -8.30
N LEU A 214 -10.84 -7.53 -9.39
CA LEU A 214 -11.62 -6.29 -9.33
C LEU A 214 -13.09 -6.64 -9.07
N PRO A 215 -13.74 -6.00 -8.08
CA PRO A 215 -15.19 -6.08 -7.95
C PRO A 215 -15.87 -5.43 -9.17
N GLU A 216 -17.14 -5.72 -9.38
CA GLU A 216 -17.93 -5.10 -10.46
C GLU A 216 -17.97 -3.57 -10.29
N ASP A 217 -18.29 -3.10 -9.09
CA ASP A 217 -18.25 -1.68 -8.71
C ASP A 217 -17.02 -1.39 -7.84
N VAL A 218 -15.88 -1.06 -8.48
CA VAL A 218 -14.62 -0.73 -7.80
C VAL A 218 -14.73 0.60 -7.05
N ILE A 219 -15.45 1.57 -7.60
CA ILE A 219 -15.62 2.90 -6.98
C ILE A 219 -16.46 2.80 -5.71
N GLY A 220 -17.59 2.12 -5.78
CA GLY A 220 -18.43 1.86 -4.61
C GLY A 220 -17.70 1.06 -3.55
N PHE A 221 -16.91 0.08 -3.97
CA PHE A 221 -16.00 -0.67 -3.07
C PHE A 221 -15.03 0.26 -2.37
N ALA A 222 -14.26 1.08 -3.10
CA ALA A 222 -13.26 1.99 -2.54
C ALA A 222 -13.89 2.96 -1.52
N ARG A 223 -15.03 3.54 -1.86
CA ARG A 223 -15.80 4.42 -0.96
C ARG A 223 -16.30 3.71 0.29
N SER A 224 -16.75 2.45 0.18
CA SER A 224 -17.26 1.68 1.34
C SER A 224 -16.17 1.36 2.36
N PHE A 225 -14.90 1.23 1.94
CA PHE A 225 -13.75 1.02 2.82
C PHE A 225 -13.01 2.32 3.17
N GLY A 226 -13.42 3.47 2.62
CA GLY A 226 -12.77 4.76 2.84
C GLY A 226 -11.31 4.77 2.40
N VAL A 227 -11.00 4.06 1.30
CA VAL A 227 -9.66 4.06 0.70
C VAL A 227 -9.57 5.14 -0.37
N ILE A 228 -8.39 5.75 -0.53
CA ILE A 228 -8.13 6.80 -1.52
C ILE A 228 -7.79 6.25 -2.91
N GLY A 229 -7.70 4.93 -3.06
CA GLY A 229 -7.38 4.28 -4.32
C GLY A 229 -7.20 2.78 -4.18
N VAL A 230 -6.81 2.16 -5.28
CA VAL A 230 -6.55 0.72 -5.37
C VAL A 230 -5.18 0.44 -5.96
N VAL A 231 -4.60 -0.70 -5.56
CA VAL A 231 -3.36 -1.27 -6.11
C VAL A 231 -3.72 -2.63 -6.71
N THR A 232 -3.42 -2.87 -7.98
CA THR A 232 -3.82 -4.11 -8.65
C THR A 232 -2.79 -4.60 -9.66
N GLU A 233 -2.97 -5.81 -10.19
CA GLU A 233 -2.16 -6.32 -11.29
C GLU A 233 -2.58 -5.63 -12.61
N SER A 234 -1.62 -5.15 -13.41
CA SER A 234 -1.90 -4.43 -14.66
C SER A 234 -2.76 -5.23 -15.66
N ARG A 235 -2.67 -6.58 -15.64
CA ARG A 235 -3.51 -7.44 -16.49
C ARG A 235 -5.02 -7.22 -16.25
N LEU A 236 -5.43 -6.88 -15.02
CA LEU A 236 -6.85 -6.64 -14.69
C LEU A 236 -7.35 -5.31 -15.24
N LEU A 237 -6.46 -4.35 -15.45
CA LEU A 237 -6.79 -3.07 -16.10
C LEU A 237 -6.88 -3.22 -17.62
N ARG A 238 -6.15 -4.17 -18.23
CA ARG A 238 -6.28 -4.44 -19.67
C ARG A 238 -7.67 -4.91 -20.07
N ASP A 239 -8.34 -5.63 -19.18
CA ASP A 239 -9.71 -6.11 -19.39
C ASP A 239 -10.77 -5.02 -19.13
N ARG A 240 -10.36 -3.91 -18.46
CA ARG A 240 -11.22 -2.76 -18.10
C ARG A 240 -10.42 -1.45 -18.23
N PRO A 241 -10.00 -1.06 -19.46
CA PRO A 241 -9.12 0.09 -19.66
C PRO A 241 -9.74 1.44 -19.24
N GLU A 242 -11.07 1.55 -19.26
CA GLU A 242 -11.82 2.73 -18.80
C GLU A 242 -11.77 2.93 -17.27
N LEU A 243 -11.40 1.88 -16.51
CA LEU A 243 -11.48 1.92 -15.05
C LEU A 243 -10.57 2.99 -14.44
N VAL A 244 -9.40 3.25 -15.04
CA VAL A 244 -8.47 4.26 -14.52
C VAL A 244 -9.11 5.65 -14.59
N ASP A 245 -9.71 6.01 -15.75
CA ASP A 245 -10.40 7.29 -15.94
C ASP A 245 -11.64 7.42 -15.04
N ASP A 246 -12.43 6.35 -14.90
CA ASP A 246 -13.58 6.30 -14.00
C ASP A 246 -13.16 6.53 -12.52
N MET A 247 -12.07 5.90 -12.08
CA MET A 247 -11.49 6.07 -10.73
C MET A 247 -11.02 7.51 -10.53
N HIS A 248 -10.29 8.08 -11.49
CA HIS A 248 -9.82 9.47 -11.45
C HIS A 248 -10.98 10.47 -11.39
N THR A 249 -12.02 10.26 -12.22
CA THR A 249 -13.26 11.07 -12.18
C THR A 249 -13.93 10.99 -10.80
N ALA A 250 -13.82 9.86 -10.11
CA ALA A 250 -14.31 9.70 -8.74
C ALA A 250 -13.38 10.25 -7.65
N GLY A 251 -12.19 10.81 -8.02
CA GLY A 251 -11.18 11.33 -7.10
C GLY A 251 -10.34 10.23 -6.43
N LEU A 252 -10.25 9.05 -7.06
CA LEU A 252 -9.55 7.87 -6.53
C LEU A 252 -8.34 7.53 -7.38
N GLY A 253 -7.22 7.17 -6.74
CA GLY A 253 -5.99 6.78 -7.44
C GLY A 253 -5.94 5.31 -7.83
N VAL A 254 -5.10 5.01 -8.82
CA VAL A 254 -4.84 3.64 -9.30
C VAL A 254 -3.35 3.38 -9.38
N MET A 255 -2.87 2.34 -8.70
CA MET A 255 -1.49 1.86 -8.77
C MET A 255 -1.43 0.42 -9.26
N VAL A 256 -0.30 0.04 -9.82
CA VAL A 256 -0.06 -1.33 -10.29
C VAL A 256 1.20 -1.97 -9.69
N TYR A 257 1.16 -3.29 -9.49
CA TYR A 257 2.27 -4.11 -8.99
C TYR A 257 2.36 -5.44 -9.74
N THR A 258 3.47 -6.16 -9.78
CA THR A 258 4.83 -5.67 -9.71
C THR A 258 5.35 -5.66 -11.13
N LEU A 259 5.65 -4.50 -11.69
CA LEU A 259 6.03 -4.36 -13.09
C LEU A 259 7.54 -4.20 -13.23
N ASN A 260 8.17 -5.04 -14.05
CA ASN A 260 9.63 -5.15 -14.12
C ASN A 260 10.21 -5.07 -15.53
N SER A 261 9.39 -4.70 -16.53
CA SER A 261 9.84 -4.58 -17.93
C SER A 261 9.31 -3.32 -18.61
N VAL A 262 10.03 -2.85 -19.60
CA VAL A 262 9.67 -1.67 -20.41
C VAL A 262 8.28 -1.81 -21.02
N GLU A 263 7.93 -3.01 -21.50
CA GLU A 263 6.62 -3.27 -22.10
C GLU A 263 5.49 -3.04 -21.12
N THR A 264 5.63 -3.58 -19.89
CA THR A 264 4.60 -3.43 -18.86
C THR A 264 4.55 -2.02 -18.26
N TRP A 265 5.69 -1.32 -18.18
CA TRP A 265 5.74 0.10 -17.79
C TRP A 265 5.06 1.00 -18.84
N ALA A 266 5.32 0.74 -20.14
CA ALA A 266 4.69 1.49 -21.23
C ALA A 266 3.16 1.27 -21.25
N GLU A 267 2.69 0.04 -21.05
CA GLU A 267 1.26 -0.27 -20.92
C GLU A 267 0.62 0.49 -19.74
N ALA A 268 1.23 0.44 -18.56
CA ALA A 268 0.73 1.11 -17.36
C ALA A 268 0.65 2.65 -17.57
N ARG A 269 1.70 3.23 -18.14
CA ARG A 269 1.74 4.65 -18.49
C ARG A 269 0.67 5.03 -19.52
N ALA A 270 0.44 4.19 -20.54
CA ALA A 270 -0.58 4.42 -21.54
C ALA A 270 -2.01 4.40 -20.96
N LEU A 271 -2.23 3.70 -19.84
CA LEU A 271 -3.48 3.68 -19.10
C LEU A 271 -3.62 4.88 -18.15
N GLY A 272 -2.57 5.66 -17.91
CA GLY A 272 -2.59 6.79 -16.98
C GLY A 272 -2.60 6.36 -15.50
N VAL A 273 -2.03 5.20 -15.13
CA VAL A 273 -1.95 4.81 -13.71
C VAL A 273 -1.06 5.78 -12.93
N ASP A 274 -1.45 6.09 -11.70
CA ASP A 274 -0.74 7.07 -10.86
C ASP A 274 0.62 6.56 -10.43
N GLY A 275 0.72 5.27 -10.07
CA GLY A 275 1.94 4.70 -9.53
C GLY A 275 2.27 3.30 -10.01
N ILE A 276 3.56 3.02 -10.12
CA ILE A 276 4.11 1.70 -10.47
C ILE A 276 5.00 1.21 -9.33
N ILE A 277 4.61 0.07 -8.73
CA ILE A 277 5.44 -0.65 -7.77
C ILE A 277 6.31 -1.62 -8.56
N THR A 278 7.65 -1.51 -8.41
CA THR A 278 8.62 -2.25 -9.22
C THR A 278 9.79 -2.78 -8.40
N ASP A 279 10.33 -3.95 -8.80
CA ASP A 279 11.58 -4.49 -8.27
C ASP A 279 12.82 -3.80 -8.85
N ARG A 280 12.65 -2.97 -9.89
CA ARG A 280 13.72 -2.30 -10.63
C ARG A 280 13.53 -0.78 -10.66
N PRO A 281 13.46 -0.14 -9.47
CA PRO A 281 13.06 1.25 -9.40
C PRO A 281 14.00 2.19 -10.19
N SER A 282 15.32 2.03 -10.08
CA SER A 282 16.27 2.87 -10.80
C SER A 282 16.17 2.74 -12.32
N HIS A 283 15.83 1.53 -12.84
CA HIS A 283 15.64 1.33 -14.28
C HIS A 283 14.34 1.95 -14.77
N LEU A 284 13.25 1.87 -13.98
CA LEU A 284 11.99 2.52 -14.33
C LEU A 284 12.14 4.03 -14.32
N ASP A 285 12.79 4.59 -13.31
CA ASP A 285 13.05 6.03 -13.21
C ASP A 285 13.85 6.55 -14.42
N GLN A 286 14.94 5.86 -14.76
CA GLN A 286 15.72 6.18 -15.96
C GLN A 286 14.86 6.12 -17.24
N TRP A 287 14.06 5.07 -17.40
CA TRP A 287 13.20 4.92 -18.59
C TRP A 287 12.14 6.03 -18.65
N LEU A 288 11.55 6.43 -17.53
CA LEU A 288 10.62 7.56 -17.49
C LEU A 288 11.30 8.86 -17.87
N ALA A 289 12.49 9.15 -17.34
CA ALA A 289 13.26 10.33 -17.67
C ALA A 289 13.62 10.42 -19.18
N GLU A 290 13.86 9.27 -19.82
CA GLU A 290 14.19 9.20 -21.26
C GLU A 290 12.97 9.31 -22.18
N THR A 291 11.77 8.94 -21.69
CA THR A 291 10.58 8.75 -22.54
C THR A 291 9.39 9.61 -22.21
N ALA A 292 9.32 10.21 -21.01
CA ALA A 292 8.23 11.10 -20.64
C ALA A 292 8.44 12.49 -21.27
N PRO A 293 7.44 13.06 -21.97
CA PRO A 293 7.57 14.40 -22.50
C PRO A 293 7.54 15.42 -21.36
N GLY A 294 8.63 16.20 -21.24
CA GLY A 294 8.63 17.46 -20.49
C GLY A 294 8.78 17.35 -18.97
N THR A 295 9.59 16.40 -18.45
CA THR A 295 10.09 16.43 -17.07
C THR A 295 11.30 17.33 -16.93
#